data_98dda25c3bd70f2d1cf47257ffe06181
#
_entry.id   98dda25c3bd70f2d1cf47257ffe06181
#
_cell.length_a   1.000
_cell.length_b   1.000
_cell.length_c   1.000
_cell.angle_alpha   90.00
_cell.angle_beta   90.00
_cell.angle_gamma   90.00
#
_symmetry.space_group_name_H-M   'P 1'
#
loop_
_entity.id
_entity.type
_entity.pdbx_description
1 polymer ?
#
loop_
_entity_poly.entity_id
_entity_poly.type
_entity_poly.pdbx_seq_one_letter_code
_entity_poly.pdbx_strand_id
1 'polypeptide(L)'
;MFENTRFVMGMLVCMSGTLVFTSSSQENSPQIATDVKFQEWQNVIHAPEGRVDRQVKVVDIGDANVAVGVLFRDRIETSEEPVSGIVHSHVSEVYYITKGSGTLVTGGTLLGRRDAPSDSDIVNVLVGDSFFTSVARGDGQVREVREGDIVVIPAGVFHGWHSVDERVEMVSIRPDPKKVLPEGYVNPYAE
;
A
#
# COMPACT_ATOMS: atom_id res chain seq x y z
N MET A 1 0.50 24.41 -90.66
CA MET A 1 0.53 23.14 -89.91
C MET A 1 0.62 23.46 -88.49
N PHE A 2 -0.54 23.49 -87.83
CA PHE A 2 -0.69 23.93 -86.47
C PHE A 2 -1.09 22.74 -85.58
N GLU A 3 -0.20 22.32 -84.68
CA GLU A 3 -0.52 21.31 -83.67
C GLU A 3 -1.10 21.95 -82.41
N ASN A 4 -2.28 21.49 -82.05
CA ASN A 4 -2.97 21.86 -80.86
C ASN A 4 -2.52 21.01 -79.68
N THR A 5 -1.81 21.59 -78.73
CA THR A 5 -1.51 20.95 -77.48
C THR A 5 -2.62 21.29 -76.44
N ARG A 6 -3.42 20.28 -76.08
CA ARG A 6 -4.43 20.41 -75.03
C ARG A 6 -3.77 20.23 -73.64
N PHE A 7 -3.86 21.25 -72.82
CA PHE A 7 -3.49 21.24 -71.41
C PHE A 7 -4.62 20.58 -70.62
N VAL A 8 -4.35 19.45 -69.98
CA VAL A 8 -5.27 18.80 -69.06
C VAL A 8 -4.89 19.28 -67.65
N MET A 9 -5.78 20.10 -67.05
CA MET A 9 -5.67 20.60 -65.69
C MET A 9 -6.22 19.53 -64.72
N GLY A 10 -5.31 18.81 -64.09
CA GLY A 10 -5.64 17.84 -63.04
C GLY A 10 -6.09 18.57 -61.75
N MET A 11 -7.32 18.35 -61.38
CA MET A 11 -7.89 18.88 -60.13
C MET A 11 -7.47 17.95 -58.96
N LEU A 12 -6.58 18.44 -58.10
CA LEU A 12 -6.15 17.74 -56.89
C LEU A 12 -7.18 17.95 -55.81
N VAL A 13 -8.02 16.93 -55.52
CA VAL A 13 -8.96 16.95 -54.40
C VAL A 13 -8.21 16.59 -53.11
N CYS A 14 -7.91 17.59 -52.32
CA CYS A 14 -7.45 17.38 -50.93
C CYS A 14 -8.63 16.91 -50.06
N MET A 15 -8.68 15.61 -49.78
CA MET A 15 -9.56 15.11 -48.70
C MET A 15 -8.87 15.40 -47.34
N SER A 16 -9.33 16.45 -46.68
CA SER A 16 -9.02 16.69 -45.26
C SER A 16 -9.83 15.73 -44.40
N GLY A 17 -9.23 14.59 -44.08
CA GLY A 17 -9.78 13.66 -43.08
C GLY A 17 -9.66 14.26 -41.69
N THR A 18 -10.80 14.70 -41.12
CA THR A 18 -10.88 15.09 -39.70
C THR A 18 -10.83 13.81 -38.87
N LEU A 19 -9.69 13.57 -38.21
CA LEU A 19 -9.58 12.54 -37.17
C LEU A 19 -10.40 12.97 -35.98
N VAL A 20 -11.59 12.39 -35.84
CA VAL A 20 -12.40 12.50 -34.62
C VAL A 20 -11.78 11.56 -33.59
N PHE A 21 -11.02 12.12 -32.65
CA PHE A 21 -10.64 11.39 -31.45
C PHE A 21 -11.89 11.28 -30.55
N THR A 22 -12.57 10.14 -30.61
CA THR A 22 -13.53 9.78 -29.59
C THR A 22 -12.74 9.44 -28.31
N SER A 23 -12.64 10.37 -27.38
CA SER A 23 -12.29 10.04 -26.02
C SER A 23 -13.40 9.15 -25.48
N SER A 24 -13.15 7.85 -25.35
CA SER A 24 -13.99 6.99 -24.53
C SER A 24 -13.82 7.48 -23.10
N SER A 25 -14.75 8.29 -22.60
CA SER A 25 -14.92 8.45 -21.16
C SER A 25 -15.25 7.06 -20.64
N GLN A 26 -14.31 6.47 -19.91
CA GLN A 26 -14.57 5.29 -19.12
C GLN A 26 -15.66 5.72 -18.13
N GLU A 27 -16.90 5.26 -18.35
CA GLU A 27 -17.95 5.45 -17.36
C GLU A 27 -17.48 4.74 -16.10
N ASN A 28 -17.00 5.52 -15.13
CA ASN A 28 -16.75 5.01 -13.80
C ASN A 28 -18.07 4.47 -13.27
N SER A 29 -18.20 3.16 -13.17
CA SER A 29 -19.29 2.56 -12.43
C SER A 29 -19.35 3.22 -11.05
N PRO A 30 -20.52 3.61 -10.54
CA PRO A 30 -20.60 4.27 -9.25
C PRO A 30 -19.97 3.37 -8.20
N GLN A 31 -18.93 3.86 -7.54
CA GLN A 31 -18.26 3.12 -6.47
C GLN A 31 -19.23 3.05 -5.29
N ILE A 32 -19.45 1.84 -4.82
CA ILE A 32 -20.30 1.56 -3.66
C ILE A 32 -19.41 1.58 -2.43
N ALA A 33 -19.79 2.37 -1.43
CA ALA A 33 -19.10 2.34 -0.14
C ALA A 33 -19.14 0.92 0.44
N THR A 34 -18.02 0.49 1.00
CA THR A 34 -17.91 -0.79 1.71
C THR A 34 -17.43 -0.55 3.14
N ASP A 35 -17.62 -1.53 3.98
CA ASP A 35 -17.15 -1.50 5.36
C ASP A 35 -16.24 -2.70 5.67
N VAL A 36 -15.48 -2.57 6.74
CA VAL A 36 -14.84 -3.67 7.45
C VAL A 36 -15.38 -3.65 8.86
N LYS A 37 -16.24 -4.60 9.18
CA LYS A 37 -16.91 -4.67 10.47
C LYS A 37 -15.93 -5.06 11.58
N PHE A 38 -16.26 -4.65 12.80
CA PHE A 38 -15.47 -5.01 13.98
C PHE A 38 -15.21 -6.52 14.07
N GLN A 39 -16.24 -7.34 13.87
CA GLN A 39 -16.10 -8.80 13.96
C GLN A 39 -15.19 -9.36 12.87
N GLU A 40 -15.22 -8.82 11.65
CA GLU A 40 -14.38 -9.28 10.53
C GLU A 40 -12.89 -9.14 10.88
N TRP A 41 -12.44 -7.95 11.28
CA TRP A 41 -11.03 -7.77 11.58
C TRP A 41 -10.62 -8.43 12.92
N GLN A 42 -11.53 -8.60 13.88
CA GLN A 42 -11.28 -9.39 15.10
C GLN A 42 -11.07 -10.87 14.76
N ASN A 43 -11.86 -11.44 13.88
CA ASN A 43 -11.67 -12.81 13.40
C ASN A 43 -10.29 -12.97 12.73
N VAL A 44 -9.90 -11.99 11.91
CA VAL A 44 -8.62 -12.05 11.18
C VAL A 44 -7.43 -11.92 12.14
N ILE A 45 -7.44 -10.97 13.10
CA ILE A 45 -6.30 -10.76 14.01
C ILE A 45 -6.10 -11.96 14.96
N HIS A 46 -7.18 -12.66 15.32
CA HIS A 46 -7.16 -13.81 16.21
C HIS A 46 -7.19 -15.17 15.50
N ALA A 47 -7.11 -15.19 14.17
CA ALA A 47 -7.05 -16.44 13.43
C ALA A 47 -5.83 -17.29 13.86
N PRO A 48 -5.96 -18.63 13.86
CA PRO A 48 -4.97 -19.54 14.46
C PRO A 48 -3.60 -19.55 13.76
N GLU A 49 -3.52 -19.11 12.51
CA GLU A 49 -2.26 -19.06 11.78
C GLU A 49 -1.41 -17.87 12.21
N GLY A 50 -0.20 -18.14 12.72
CA GLY A 50 0.65 -17.25 13.48
C GLY A 50 1.31 -16.06 12.76
N ARG A 51 0.73 -15.49 11.72
CA ARG A 51 1.27 -14.32 11.03
C ARG A 51 0.95 -13.06 11.82
N VAL A 52 1.97 -12.23 12.04
CA VAL A 52 1.85 -10.96 12.78
C VAL A 52 1.19 -9.83 12.01
N ASP A 53 1.11 -9.95 10.68
CA ASP A 53 0.46 -9.01 9.77
C ASP A 53 -0.47 -9.77 8.84
N ARG A 54 -1.70 -9.29 8.69
CA ARG A 54 -2.74 -9.93 7.89
C ARG A 54 -3.59 -8.89 7.20
N GLN A 55 -3.82 -9.09 5.90
CA GLN A 55 -4.77 -8.29 5.16
C GLN A 55 -6.20 -8.74 5.50
N VAL A 56 -7.10 -7.80 5.69
CA VAL A 56 -8.53 -8.07 5.87
C VAL A 56 -9.26 -7.90 4.54
N LYS A 57 -9.11 -6.75 3.93
CA LYS A 57 -9.80 -6.39 2.68
C LYS A 57 -8.96 -5.43 1.83
N VAL A 58 -9.05 -5.52 0.51
CA VAL A 58 -8.51 -4.54 -0.43
C VAL A 58 -9.66 -4.00 -1.29
N VAL A 59 -9.85 -2.70 -1.28
CA VAL A 59 -10.97 -2.02 -1.95
C VAL A 59 -10.43 -1.08 -3.02
N ASP A 60 -10.94 -1.21 -4.24
CA ASP A 60 -10.72 -0.23 -5.30
C ASP A 60 -11.57 1.03 -5.03
N ILE A 61 -10.92 2.18 -4.99
CA ILE A 61 -11.58 3.50 -4.84
C ILE A 61 -11.45 4.36 -6.11
N GLY A 62 -11.17 3.74 -7.26
CA GLY A 62 -10.98 4.40 -8.56
C GLY A 62 -9.51 4.64 -8.86
N ASP A 63 -8.95 5.74 -8.43
CA ASP A 63 -7.56 6.11 -8.73
C ASP A 63 -6.53 5.41 -7.83
N ALA A 64 -6.98 4.67 -6.83
CA ALA A 64 -6.13 3.95 -5.89
C ALA A 64 -6.86 2.72 -5.32
N ASN A 65 -6.11 1.83 -4.65
CA ASN A 65 -6.68 0.90 -3.71
C ASN A 65 -6.54 1.44 -2.27
N VAL A 66 -7.45 1.05 -1.41
CA VAL A 66 -7.30 1.15 0.04
C VAL A 66 -7.44 -0.23 0.62
N ALA A 67 -6.40 -0.67 1.31
CA ALA A 67 -6.47 -1.92 2.03
C ALA A 67 -6.64 -1.68 3.54
N VAL A 68 -7.30 -2.63 4.20
CA VAL A 68 -7.40 -2.71 5.64
C VAL A 68 -6.70 -3.98 6.09
N GLY A 69 -5.68 -3.83 6.90
CA GLY A 69 -4.94 -4.90 7.51
C GLY A 69 -5.05 -4.86 9.03
N VAL A 70 -4.63 -5.91 9.68
CA VAL A 70 -4.46 -6.01 11.13
C VAL A 70 -3.09 -6.55 11.47
N LEU A 71 -2.49 -5.99 12.49
CA LEU A 71 -1.16 -6.39 12.95
C LEU A 71 -1.13 -6.53 14.47
N PHE A 72 -0.22 -7.35 14.92
CA PHE A 72 0.17 -7.36 16.32
C PHE A 72 1.69 -7.52 16.48
N ARG A 73 2.18 -7.13 17.62
CA ARG A 73 3.52 -7.49 18.11
C ARG A 73 3.37 -7.96 19.55
N ASP A 74 3.93 -9.15 19.81
CA ASP A 74 4.08 -9.63 21.16
C ASP A 74 5.22 -8.86 21.85
N ARG A 75 5.44 -9.12 23.14
CA ARG A 75 6.46 -8.46 23.95
C ARG A 75 7.82 -8.41 23.24
N ILE A 76 8.38 -7.23 23.18
CA ILE A 76 9.75 -6.96 22.69
C ILE A 76 10.50 -6.26 23.82
N GLU A 77 11.54 -6.92 24.32
CA GLU A 77 12.42 -6.34 25.32
C GLU A 77 13.28 -5.24 24.68
N THR A 78 13.46 -4.16 25.43
CA THR A 78 14.41 -3.11 25.03
C THR A 78 15.82 -3.68 24.96
N SER A 79 16.55 -3.40 23.91
CA SER A 79 17.95 -3.82 23.73
C SER A 79 18.80 -2.66 23.21
N GLU A 80 20.13 -2.83 23.30
CA GLU A 80 21.11 -1.89 22.73
C GLU A 80 21.33 -2.12 21.22
N GLU A 81 20.79 -3.20 20.66
CA GLU A 81 20.91 -3.55 19.25
C GLU A 81 20.13 -2.56 18.36
N PRO A 82 20.54 -2.43 17.11
CA PRO A 82 19.76 -1.66 16.14
C PRO A 82 18.31 -2.14 16.03
N VAL A 83 17.38 -1.20 15.91
CA VAL A 83 15.96 -1.51 15.75
C VAL A 83 15.72 -2.08 14.36
N SER A 84 15.29 -3.33 14.30
CA SER A 84 14.91 -4.00 13.05
C SER A 84 13.50 -3.57 12.61
N GLY A 85 13.31 -3.43 11.31
CA GLY A 85 12.03 -3.02 10.74
C GLY A 85 11.96 -3.21 9.24
N ILE A 86 11.02 -2.52 8.63
CA ILE A 86 10.68 -2.66 7.22
C ILE A 86 10.45 -1.30 6.57
N VAL A 87 10.61 -1.25 5.26
CA VAL A 87 10.24 -0.12 4.40
C VAL A 87 9.38 -0.64 3.27
N HIS A 88 8.20 -0.04 3.06
CA HIS A 88 7.32 -0.33 1.94
C HIS A 88 7.55 0.69 0.82
N SER A 89 7.80 0.24 -0.41
CA SER A 89 8.19 1.14 -1.51
C SER A 89 7.03 2.02 -2.01
N HIS A 90 5.79 1.54 -1.95
CA HIS A 90 4.66 2.16 -2.61
C HIS A 90 3.41 2.33 -1.75
N VAL A 91 3.27 1.52 -0.71
CA VAL A 91 2.11 1.51 0.18
C VAL A 91 2.44 2.33 1.42
N SER A 92 1.59 3.28 1.76
CA SER A 92 1.63 3.98 3.06
C SER A 92 0.81 3.20 4.07
N GLU A 93 1.07 3.43 5.37
CA GLU A 93 0.28 2.82 6.44
C GLU A 93 -0.22 3.87 7.42
N VAL A 94 -1.45 3.69 7.88
CA VAL A 94 -2.01 4.45 8.99
C VAL A 94 -2.39 3.44 10.08
N TYR A 95 -1.60 3.40 11.15
CA TYR A 95 -1.90 2.55 12.29
C TYR A 95 -2.91 3.24 13.22
N TYR A 96 -3.95 2.54 13.58
CA TYR A 96 -4.80 2.84 14.72
C TYR A 96 -4.54 1.78 15.77
N ILE A 97 -3.96 2.18 16.91
CA ILE A 97 -3.63 1.27 18.01
C ILE A 97 -4.92 0.91 18.75
N THR A 98 -5.29 -0.37 18.66
CA THR A 98 -6.54 -0.88 19.24
C THR A 98 -6.37 -1.49 20.63
N LYS A 99 -5.10 -1.82 20.99
CA LYS A 99 -4.78 -2.42 22.29
C LYS A 99 -3.29 -2.32 22.57
N GLY A 100 -2.95 -2.13 23.84
CA GLY A 100 -1.58 -2.18 24.33
C GLY A 100 -0.76 -0.94 24.05
N SER A 101 0.54 -1.06 24.21
CA SER A 101 1.52 0.04 24.07
C SER A 101 2.90 -0.48 23.68
N GLY A 102 3.71 0.44 23.17
CA GLY A 102 5.11 0.16 22.83
C GLY A 102 5.82 1.39 22.29
N THR A 103 7.10 1.24 22.00
CA THR A 103 7.94 2.29 21.43
C THR A 103 8.20 2.00 19.95
N LEU A 104 7.63 2.84 19.10
CA LEU A 104 7.79 2.78 17.64
C LEU A 104 8.90 3.72 17.19
N VAL A 105 9.75 3.26 16.26
CA VAL A 105 10.79 4.05 15.60
C VAL A 105 10.45 4.18 14.13
N THR A 106 10.50 5.42 13.60
CA THR A 106 10.25 5.70 12.17
C THR A 106 11.35 6.59 11.59
N GLY A 107 11.71 6.36 10.31
CA GLY A 107 12.82 7.06 9.65
C GLY A 107 14.18 6.67 10.21
N GLY A 108 15.16 7.56 10.07
CA GLY A 108 16.55 7.31 10.49
C GLY A 108 17.44 6.83 9.34
N THR A 109 18.73 6.61 9.66
CA THR A 109 19.74 6.12 8.72
C THR A 109 19.68 4.61 8.63
N LEU A 110 19.40 4.08 7.44
CA LEU A 110 19.23 2.65 7.22
C LEU A 110 20.56 1.91 7.27
N LEU A 111 20.59 0.82 8.01
CA LEU A 111 21.73 -0.08 8.18
C LEU A 111 21.52 -1.39 7.41
N GLY A 112 22.01 -1.42 6.18
CA GLY A 112 21.84 -2.55 5.29
C GLY A 112 20.44 -2.61 4.64
N ARG A 113 20.25 -3.61 3.77
CA ARG A 113 18.99 -3.87 3.05
C ARG A 113 18.88 -5.34 2.70
N ARG A 114 17.73 -5.93 2.91
CA ARG A 114 17.37 -7.26 2.44
C ARG A 114 15.94 -7.21 1.88
N ASP A 115 15.84 -7.31 0.56
CA ASP A 115 14.54 -7.26 -0.11
C ASP A 115 13.62 -8.40 0.37
N ALA A 116 12.33 -8.11 0.49
CA ALA A 116 11.33 -9.14 0.71
C ALA A 116 11.25 -10.05 -0.53
N PRO A 117 11.12 -11.39 -0.36
CA PRO A 117 10.98 -12.27 -1.51
C PRO A 117 9.79 -11.90 -2.38
N SER A 118 9.99 -11.81 -3.70
CA SER A 118 8.97 -11.37 -4.64
C SER A 118 7.75 -12.30 -4.72
N ASP A 119 7.91 -13.55 -4.27
CA ASP A 119 6.85 -14.57 -4.18
C ASP A 119 6.18 -14.64 -2.79
N SER A 120 6.56 -13.75 -1.88
CA SER A 120 6.01 -13.72 -0.52
C SER A 120 4.66 -13.00 -0.45
N ASP A 121 3.87 -13.37 0.56
CA ASP A 121 2.63 -12.64 0.87
C ASP A 121 2.88 -11.18 1.28
N ILE A 122 4.07 -10.84 1.80
CA ILE A 122 4.44 -9.46 2.08
C ILE A 122 4.30 -8.63 0.81
N VAL A 123 4.86 -9.12 -0.30
CA VAL A 123 4.84 -8.41 -1.59
C VAL A 123 3.48 -8.55 -2.28
N ASN A 124 2.91 -9.76 -2.34
CA ASN A 124 1.76 -10.02 -3.20
C ASN A 124 0.39 -9.74 -2.55
N VAL A 125 0.33 -9.63 -1.22
CA VAL A 125 -0.93 -9.49 -0.49
C VAL A 125 -0.94 -8.32 0.47
N LEU A 126 0.16 -8.09 1.22
CA LEU A 126 0.13 -7.21 2.38
C LEU A 126 0.47 -5.75 2.07
N VAL A 127 1.66 -5.49 1.52
CA VAL A 127 2.23 -4.12 1.47
C VAL A 127 3.05 -3.84 0.20
N GLY A 128 3.03 -4.75 -0.77
CA GLY A 128 3.79 -4.60 -2.01
C GLY A 128 5.30 -4.70 -1.83
N ASP A 129 6.06 -4.24 -2.81
CA ASP A 129 7.53 -4.24 -2.77
C ASP A 129 8.05 -3.60 -1.50
N SER A 130 8.86 -4.37 -0.78
CA SER A 130 9.34 -3.99 0.55
C SER A 130 10.74 -4.54 0.80
N PHE A 131 11.43 -3.95 1.76
CA PHE A 131 12.70 -4.49 2.23
C PHE A 131 12.86 -4.35 3.74
N PHE A 132 13.53 -5.32 4.32
CA PHE A 132 13.92 -5.32 5.72
C PHE A 132 15.25 -4.59 5.89
N THR A 133 15.37 -3.85 6.99
CA THR A 133 16.56 -3.10 7.37
C THR A 133 16.54 -2.86 8.87
N SER A 134 17.51 -2.15 9.37
CA SER A 134 17.53 -1.67 10.75
C SER A 134 18.01 -0.22 10.83
N VAL A 135 17.80 0.39 11.97
CA VAL A 135 18.23 1.76 12.29
C VAL A 135 18.94 1.73 13.64
N ALA A 136 20.04 2.47 13.76
CA ALA A 136 20.79 2.52 15.02
C ALA A 136 19.89 3.01 16.16
N ARG A 137 20.10 2.50 17.36
CA ARG A 137 19.40 2.94 18.54
C ARG A 137 19.56 4.47 18.73
N GLY A 138 18.44 5.15 18.96
CA GLY A 138 18.41 6.61 19.13
C GLY A 138 18.47 7.41 17.85
N ASP A 139 18.60 6.77 16.69
CA ASP A 139 18.41 7.39 15.38
C ASP A 139 16.94 7.26 14.95
N GLY A 140 16.50 8.13 14.04
CA GLY A 140 15.11 8.23 13.64
C GLY A 140 14.22 8.90 14.69
N GLN A 141 12.91 8.87 14.44
CA GLN A 141 11.92 9.40 15.35
C GLN A 141 11.38 8.30 16.27
N VAL A 142 11.74 8.36 17.53
CA VAL A 142 11.28 7.45 18.59
C VAL A 142 10.04 8.03 19.25
N ARG A 143 8.99 7.22 19.40
CA ARG A 143 7.74 7.63 20.05
C ARG A 143 7.09 6.49 20.82
N GLU A 144 6.57 6.78 21.98
CA GLU A 144 5.64 5.89 22.65
C GLU A 144 4.28 5.99 21.96
N VAL A 145 3.66 4.85 21.73
CA VAL A 145 2.30 4.73 21.21
C VAL A 145 1.49 3.81 22.09
N ARG A 146 0.19 4.10 22.20
CA ARG A 146 -0.74 3.36 23.05
C ARG A 146 -2.13 3.32 22.43
N GLU A 147 -3.00 2.55 23.03
CA GLU A 147 -4.40 2.44 22.63
C GLU A 147 -5.05 3.81 22.38
N GLY A 148 -5.69 3.95 21.22
CA GLY A 148 -6.31 5.19 20.73
C GLY A 148 -5.41 6.06 19.87
N ASP A 149 -4.09 5.85 19.86
CA ASP A 149 -3.17 6.63 19.03
C ASP A 149 -3.28 6.26 17.53
N ILE A 150 -3.02 7.26 16.69
CA ILE A 150 -2.94 7.10 15.24
C ILE A 150 -1.53 7.49 14.77
N VAL A 151 -0.90 6.61 13.99
CA VAL A 151 0.43 6.85 13.39
C VAL A 151 0.33 6.79 11.89
N VAL A 152 0.77 7.84 11.19
CA VAL A 152 0.83 7.87 9.73
C VAL A 152 2.28 7.60 9.29
N ILE A 153 2.46 6.57 8.48
CA ILE A 153 3.76 6.11 7.95
C ILE A 153 3.72 6.20 6.43
N PRO A 154 4.32 7.22 5.82
CA PRO A 154 4.39 7.34 4.37
C PRO A 154 5.18 6.18 3.73
N ALA A 155 4.86 5.84 2.49
CA ALA A 155 5.69 4.95 1.68
C ALA A 155 7.15 5.45 1.65
N GLY A 156 8.11 4.52 1.69
CA GLY A 156 9.53 4.81 1.75
C GLY A 156 10.08 5.10 3.15
N VAL A 157 9.24 5.17 4.17
CA VAL A 157 9.66 5.44 5.54
C VAL A 157 9.88 4.14 6.31
N PHE A 158 11.08 3.98 6.88
CA PHE A 158 11.38 2.90 7.82
C PHE A 158 10.45 2.95 9.03
N HIS A 159 10.01 1.79 9.48
CA HIS A 159 9.31 1.65 10.75
C HIS A 159 9.61 0.30 11.40
N GLY A 160 9.79 0.34 12.72
CA GLY A 160 10.13 -0.82 13.53
C GLY A 160 9.84 -0.59 15.01
N TRP A 161 9.69 -1.65 15.77
CA TRP A 161 9.41 -1.57 17.21
C TRP A 161 10.70 -1.71 18.01
N HIS A 162 10.98 -0.71 18.84
CA HIS A 162 12.10 -0.75 19.79
C HIS A 162 11.75 -1.56 21.03
N SER A 163 10.50 -1.42 21.51
CA SER A 163 9.97 -2.21 22.62
C SER A 163 8.46 -2.35 22.51
N VAL A 164 7.93 -3.40 23.10
CA VAL A 164 6.48 -3.63 23.29
C VAL A 164 6.31 -4.20 24.70
N ASP A 165 5.45 -3.61 25.51
CA ASP A 165 5.35 -3.96 26.93
C ASP A 165 4.81 -5.38 27.15
N GLU A 166 3.68 -5.73 26.54
CA GLU A 166 3.12 -7.08 26.54
C GLU A 166 2.74 -7.51 25.14
N ARG A 167 1.75 -6.87 24.56
CA ARG A 167 1.26 -7.06 23.20
C ARG A 167 0.60 -5.78 22.73
N VAL A 168 0.95 -5.33 21.55
CA VAL A 168 0.26 -4.23 20.88
C VAL A 168 -0.50 -4.79 19.68
N GLU A 169 -1.75 -4.35 19.49
CA GLU A 169 -2.61 -4.69 18.36
C GLU A 169 -3.05 -3.41 17.64
N MET A 170 -3.14 -3.46 16.33
CA MET A 170 -3.52 -2.31 15.53
C MET A 170 -4.25 -2.70 14.25
N VAL A 171 -5.14 -1.82 13.82
CA VAL A 171 -5.65 -1.79 12.46
C VAL A 171 -4.73 -0.93 11.62
N SER A 172 -4.36 -1.39 10.44
CA SER A 172 -3.56 -0.66 9.45
C SER A 172 -4.42 -0.33 8.24
N ILE A 173 -4.67 0.95 8.01
CA ILE A 173 -5.25 1.43 6.75
C ILE A 173 -4.10 1.70 5.79
N ARG A 174 -4.18 1.12 4.58
CA ARG A 174 -3.08 1.09 3.61
C ARG A 174 -3.48 1.75 2.29
N PRO A 175 -3.26 3.07 2.14
CA PRO A 175 -3.39 3.73 0.85
C PRO A 175 -2.36 3.16 -0.15
N ASP A 176 -2.87 2.68 -1.28
CA ASP A 176 -2.09 2.08 -2.37
C ASP A 176 -2.40 2.81 -3.69
N PRO A 177 -1.78 3.96 -3.94
CA PRO A 177 -2.01 4.76 -5.14
C PRO A 177 -1.47 4.13 -6.41
N LYS A 178 -0.68 3.08 -6.32
CA LYS A 178 -0.14 2.34 -7.46
C LYS A 178 -0.86 1.04 -7.75
N LYS A 179 -1.88 0.72 -6.95
CA LYS A 179 -2.67 -0.50 -7.08
C LYS A 179 -1.81 -1.76 -7.16
N VAL A 180 -0.79 -1.84 -6.28
CA VAL A 180 0.10 -3.01 -6.19
C VAL A 180 -0.51 -4.14 -5.37
N LEU A 181 -1.54 -3.85 -4.56
CA LEU A 181 -2.25 -4.84 -3.76
C LEU A 181 -3.39 -5.48 -4.55
N PRO A 182 -3.75 -6.75 -4.25
CA PRO A 182 -4.74 -7.50 -5.00
C PRO A 182 -6.16 -6.93 -4.79
N GLU A 183 -6.65 -6.19 -5.77
CA GLU A 183 -7.99 -5.61 -5.76
C GLU A 183 -9.05 -6.69 -5.50
N GLY A 184 -10.02 -6.37 -4.65
CA GLY A 184 -11.11 -7.29 -4.30
C GLY A 184 -10.71 -8.41 -3.32
N TYR A 185 -9.48 -8.39 -2.79
CA TYR A 185 -9.08 -9.37 -1.79
C TYR A 185 -9.96 -9.27 -0.54
N VAL A 186 -10.39 -10.43 -0.06
CA VAL A 186 -11.07 -10.61 1.24
C VAL A 186 -10.41 -11.77 1.96
N ASN A 187 -10.04 -11.56 3.22
CA ASN A 187 -9.44 -12.61 4.04
C ASN A 187 -10.47 -13.71 4.34
N PRO A 188 -10.13 -14.99 4.18
CA PRO A 188 -11.06 -16.10 4.48
C PRO A 188 -11.60 -16.12 5.92
N TYR A 189 -10.89 -15.52 6.87
CA TYR A 189 -11.34 -15.41 8.27
C TYR A 189 -12.22 -14.17 8.55
N ALA A 190 -12.41 -13.30 7.56
CA ALA A 190 -13.25 -12.10 7.70
C ALA A 190 -14.76 -12.42 7.57
N GLU A 191 -15.12 -13.66 7.21
CA GLU A 191 -16.50 -14.13 7.09
C GLU A 191 -17.13 -14.55 8.44
#